data_4e8cbe259c941b4024ed310fcdeebec8
#
_entry.id   4e8cbe259c941b4024ed310fcdeebec8
#
_cell.length_a   1.000
_cell.length_b   1.000
_cell.length_c   1.000
_cell.angle_alpha   90.00
_cell.angle_beta   90.00
_cell.angle_gamma   90.00
#
_symmetry.space_group_name_H-M   'P 1'
#
loop_
_entity.id
_entity.type
_entity.pdbx_description
1 polymer ?
#
loop_
_entity_poly.entity_id
_entity_poly.type
_entity_poly.pdbx_seq_one_letter_code
_entity_poly.pdbx_strand_id
1 'polypeptide(L)'
;MDKILITGANGFIGRTLYNTIKGPSIDILEGNTLDIEYNAKRIDYDIIIHLGAEAGVRRSHDDPELFWRHNVIGFAKVINFCKDSITNPRLIYASSSSIYEYWKSPYATTKKINEFQASYYDNSIGLRFHTVYGKDSRPDMFFDKLLNDKIDYITDHSRDWTHVDDVVSAIQLIIEKGQHLNGAIDVGTGMPVSVEDMVKHFNKGPFPFKEVSGEREHTRANPKELIELGWKPMHHILTDNPEDYAKSN
;
A
#
# COMPACT_ATOMS: atom_id res chain seq x y z
N MET A 1 0.89 18.68 -18.46
CA MET A 1 0.31 17.49 -17.80
C MET A 1 1.48 16.60 -17.46
N ASP A 2 1.65 16.28 -16.18
CA ASP A 2 2.80 15.52 -15.70
C ASP A 2 2.85 14.13 -16.34
N LYS A 3 4.04 13.70 -16.71
CA LYS A 3 4.32 12.36 -17.21
C LYS A 3 4.54 11.44 -16.01
N ILE A 4 3.67 10.49 -15.81
CA ILE A 4 3.66 9.62 -14.63
C ILE A 4 3.98 8.18 -15.02
N LEU A 5 4.92 7.56 -14.29
CA LEU A 5 5.15 6.11 -14.36
C LEU A 5 4.56 5.44 -13.11
N ILE A 6 3.73 4.42 -13.31
CA ILE A 6 3.21 3.57 -12.22
C ILE A 6 3.87 2.20 -12.30
N THR A 7 4.57 1.79 -11.26
CA THR A 7 4.99 0.40 -11.09
C THR A 7 3.99 -0.34 -10.21
N GLY A 8 3.78 -1.63 -10.46
CA GLY A 8 2.79 -2.41 -9.71
C GLY A 8 1.33 -2.08 -10.04
N ALA A 9 1.06 -1.54 -11.23
CA ALA A 9 -0.28 -1.19 -11.70
C ALA A 9 -1.26 -2.38 -11.74
N ASN A 10 -0.77 -3.62 -11.82
CA ASN A 10 -1.58 -4.83 -11.78
C ASN A 10 -1.93 -5.28 -10.34
N GLY A 11 -1.32 -4.67 -9.33
CA GLY A 11 -1.62 -4.93 -7.92
C GLY A 11 -2.95 -4.32 -7.48
N PHE A 12 -3.39 -4.64 -6.26
CA PHE A 12 -4.67 -4.17 -5.70
C PHE A 12 -4.79 -2.63 -5.72
N ILE A 13 -3.87 -1.93 -5.05
CA ILE A 13 -3.87 -0.45 -5.02
C ILE A 13 -3.55 0.12 -6.41
N GLY A 14 -2.55 -0.45 -7.09
CA GLY A 14 -2.07 0.05 -8.38
C GLY A 14 -3.12 0.01 -9.47
N ARG A 15 -3.92 -1.05 -9.54
CA ARG A 15 -5.03 -1.18 -10.50
C ARG A 15 -6.11 -0.13 -10.26
N THR A 16 -6.51 0.08 -9.00
CA THR A 16 -7.49 1.10 -8.63
C THR A 16 -6.97 2.49 -8.98
N LEU A 17 -5.72 2.80 -8.62
CA LEU A 17 -5.09 4.06 -8.97
C LEU A 17 -5.06 4.28 -10.49
N TYR A 18 -4.53 3.30 -11.24
CA TYR A 18 -4.43 3.41 -12.70
C TYR A 18 -5.79 3.65 -13.36
N ASN A 19 -6.83 2.91 -12.94
CA ASN A 19 -8.18 3.10 -13.48
C ASN A 19 -8.75 4.49 -13.18
N THR A 20 -8.33 5.12 -12.08
CA THR A 20 -8.79 6.45 -11.68
C THR A 20 -8.07 7.56 -12.45
N ILE A 21 -6.75 7.44 -12.70
CA ILE A 21 -5.94 8.53 -13.27
C ILE A 21 -5.46 8.28 -14.71
N LYS A 22 -5.81 7.14 -15.33
CA LYS A 22 -5.36 6.76 -16.67
C LYS A 22 -5.55 7.88 -17.70
N GLY A 23 -4.57 8.03 -18.58
CA GLY A 23 -4.58 9.04 -19.64
C GLY A 23 -3.30 8.99 -20.48
N PRO A 24 -3.14 9.84 -21.48
CA PRO A 24 -2.04 9.77 -22.43
C PRO A 24 -0.66 10.05 -21.84
N SER A 25 -0.60 10.66 -20.66
CA SER A 25 0.64 10.95 -19.94
C SER A 25 0.97 9.93 -18.85
N ILE A 26 0.16 8.87 -18.71
CA ILE A 26 0.31 7.85 -17.67
C ILE A 26 0.82 6.57 -18.30
N ASP A 27 2.04 6.18 -17.96
CA ASP A 27 2.62 4.90 -18.31
C ASP A 27 2.58 3.92 -17.15
N ILE A 28 2.43 2.63 -17.44
CA ILE A 28 2.64 1.56 -16.47
C ILE A 28 3.94 0.82 -16.79
N LEU A 29 4.65 0.38 -15.74
CA LEU A 29 5.80 -0.48 -15.92
C LEU A 29 5.30 -1.90 -16.25
N GLU A 30 5.61 -2.37 -17.43
CA GLU A 30 5.39 -3.75 -17.84
C GLU A 30 6.62 -4.58 -17.44
N GLY A 31 6.42 -5.60 -16.61
CA GLY A 31 7.50 -6.45 -16.12
C GLY A 31 7.98 -6.12 -14.71
N ASN A 32 9.24 -6.46 -14.42
CA ASN A 32 9.80 -6.39 -13.08
C ASN A 32 10.53 -5.05 -12.83
N THR A 33 10.41 -4.52 -11.62
CA THR A 33 11.17 -3.33 -11.20
C THR A 33 12.69 -3.56 -11.12
N LEU A 34 13.14 -4.80 -11.07
CA LEU A 34 14.56 -5.13 -11.18
C LEU A 34 15.16 -4.73 -12.53
N ASP A 35 14.32 -4.62 -13.54
CA ASP A 35 14.70 -4.31 -14.91
C ASP A 35 14.07 -2.98 -15.38
N ILE A 36 13.80 -2.05 -14.44
CA ILE A 36 13.08 -0.80 -14.72
C ILE A 36 13.76 0.03 -15.81
N GLU A 37 15.08 0.05 -15.85
CA GLU A 37 15.87 0.77 -16.87
C GLU A 37 15.61 0.29 -18.29
N TYR A 38 15.18 -0.96 -18.47
CA TYR A 38 14.85 -1.56 -19.77
C TYR A 38 13.35 -1.55 -20.07
N ASN A 39 12.52 -1.58 -19.03
CA ASN A 39 11.07 -1.72 -19.15
C ASN A 39 10.33 -0.38 -19.15
N ALA A 40 10.94 0.69 -18.65
CA ALA A 40 10.36 2.02 -18.71
C ALA A 40 10.40 2.58 -20.15
N LYS A 41 9.25 3.10 -20.60
CA LYS A 41 9.10 3.61 -21.99
C LYS A 41 9.91 4.89 -22.25
N ARG A 42 10.28 5.63 -21.22
CA ARG A 42 11.01 6.91 -21.30
C ARG A 42 11.82 7.16 -20.02
N ILE A 43 12.64 8.15 -20.04
CA ILE A 43 13.49 8.58 -18.90
C ILE A 43 13.14 10.01 -18.42
N ASP A 44 12.06 10.60 -18.94
CA ASP A 44 11.66 11.98 -18.67
C ASP A 44 10.30 12.07 -17.95
N TYR A 45 10.07 11.15 -16.98
CA TYR A 45 8.91 11.22 -16.10
C TYR A 45 9.04 12.38 -15.11
N ASP A 46 7.92 13.03 -14.82
CA ASP A 46 7.83 14.05 -13.76
C ASP A 46 7.54 13.40 -12.39
N ILE A 47 6.79 12.30 -12.41
CA ILE A 47 6.40 11.57 -11.20
C ILE A 47 6.56 10.06 -11.43
N ILE A 48 7.10 9.37 -10.44
CA ILE A 48 7.14 7.90 -10.37
C ILE A 48 6.35 7.45 -9.15
N ILE A 49 5.29 6.65 -9.37
CA ILE A 49 4.49 6.06 -8.31
C ILE A 49 4.87 4.58 -8.21
N HIS A 50 5.67 4.28 -7.19
CA HIS A 50 6.20 2.93 -6.99
C HIS A 50 5.34 2.12 -6.01
N LEU A 51 4.44 1.30 -6.57
CA LEU A 51 3.60 0.35 -5.82
C LEU A 51 4.03 -1.12 -6.06
N GLY A 52 5.00 -1.34 -6.92
CA GLY A 52 5.52 -2.67 -7.29
C GLY A 52 6.42 -3.25 -6.20
N ALA A 53 5.85 -4.07 -5.34
CA ALA A 53 6.58 -4.75 -4.27
C ALA A 53 5.87 -6.05 -3.86
N GLU A 54 6.63 -7.00 -3.30
CA GLU A 54 6.05 -8.12 -2.58
C GLU A 54 5.44 -7.65 -1.27
N ALA A 55 4.21 -8.09 -0.97
CA ALA A 55 3.48 -7.70 0.21
C ALA A 55 2.87 -8.91 0.92
N GLY A 56 2.78 -8.84 2.25
CA GLY A 56 2.22 -9.89 3.10
C GLY A 56 3.19 -10.34 4.19
N VAL A 57 2.82 -10.06 5.44
CA VAL A 57 3.66 -10.40 6.61
C VAL A 57 3.90 -11.91 6.69
N ARG A 58 2.83 -12.72 6.66
CA ARG A 58 2.94 -14.18 6.78
C ARG A 58 3.74 -14.78 5.65
N ARG A 59 3.43 -14.41 4.43
CA ARG A 59 4.11 -14.88 3.22
C ARG A 59 5.61 -14.55 3.21
N SER A 60 6.02 -13.46 3.86
CA SER A 60 7.43 -13.10 3.96
C SER A 60 8.26 -13.99 4.88
N HIS A 61 7.62 -14.71 5.81
CA HIS A 61 8.29 -15.74 6.61
C HIS A 61 8.52 -17.02 5.81
N ASP A 62 7.62 -17.33 4.87
CA ASP A 62 7.72 -18.53 4.03
C ASP A 62 8.81 -18.38 2.95
N ASP A 63 8.94 -17.19 2.37
CA ASP A 63 9.94 -16.88 1.33
C ASP A 63 10.57 -15.49 1.53
N PRO A 64 11.46 -15.34 2.51
CA PRO A 64 12.10 -14.05 2.77
C PRO A 64 12.99 -13.56 1.63
N GLU A 65 13.63 -14.45 0.88
CA GLU A 65 14.54 -14.11 -0.23
C GLU A 65 13.80 -13.35 -1.33
N LEU A 66 12.59 -13.78 -1.68
CA LEU A 66 11.73 -13.11 -2.63
C LEU A 66 11.48 -11.64 -2.22
N PHE A 67 11.21 -11.41 -0.93
CA PHE A 67 10.98 -10.07 -0.41
C PHE A 67 12.23 -9.20 -0.42
N TRP A 68 13.40 -9.75 -0.05
CA TRP A 68 14.67 -9.01 -0.14
C TRP A 68 14.97 -8.61 -1.58
N ARG A 69 14.85 -9.55 -2.51
CA ARG A 69 15.14 -9.32 -3.91
C ARG A 69 14.24 -8.23 -4.52
N HIS A 70 12.92 -8.36 -4.36
CA HIS A 70 11.99 -7.44 -5.00
C HIS A 70 11.87 -6.11 -4.26
N ASN A 71 11.77 -6.13 -2.94
CA ASN A 71 11.54 -4.91 -2.18
C ASN A 71 12.82 -4.09 -1.96
N VAL A 72 13.97 -4.74 -1.70
CA VAL A 72 15.19 -4.00 -1.39
C VAL A 72 16.00 -3.72 -2.66
N ILE A 73 16.32 -4.76 -3.45
CA ILE A 73 17.12 -4.57 -4.68
C ILE A 73 16.26 -3.87 -5.74
N GLY A 74 15.00 -4.28 -5.91
CA GLY A 74 14.08 -3.63 -6.85
C GLY A 74 13.87 -2.16 -6.54
N PHE A 75 13.71 -1.78 -5.27
CA PHE A 75 13.57 -0.38 -4.88
C PHE A 75 14.86 0.44 -5.10
N ALA A 76 16.03 -0.14 -4.85
CA ALA A 76 17.30 0.50 -5.18
C ALA A 76 17.41 0.81 -6.69
N LYS A 77 16.93 -0.10 -7.55
CA LYS A 77 16.85 0.14 -9.00
C LYS A 77 15.93 1.30 -9.36
N VAL A 78 14.78 1.41 -8.68
CA VAL A 78 13.86 2.55 -8.87
C VAL A 78 14.52 3.87 -8.47
N ILE A 79 15.21 3.92 -7.33
CA ILE A 79 15.95 5.12 -6.90
C ILE A 79 17.05 5.50 -7.90
N ASN A 80 17.82 4.52 -8.39
CA ASN A 80 18.85 4.79 -9.41
C ASN A 80 18.21 5.32 -10.69
N PHE A 81 17.11 4.71 -11.15
CA PHE A 81 16.36 5.21 -12.30
C PHE A 81 15.87 6.65 -12.11
N CYS A 82 15.39 7.02 -10.91
CA CYS A 82 15.05 8.40 -10.60
C CYS A 82 16.27 9.34 -10.70
N LYS A 83 17.44 8.93 -10.17
CA LYS A 83 18.67 9.71 -10.19
C LYS A 83 19.23 9.91 -11.60
N ASP A 84 19.08 8.90 -12.45
CA ASP A 84 19.55 8.92 -13.84
C ASP A 84 18.55 9.62 -14.78
N SER A 85 17.34 9.92 -14.31
CA SER A 85 16.32 10.63 -15.07
C SER A 85 16.67 12.11 -15.23
N ILE A 86 16.39 12.66 -16.41
CA ILE A 86 16.71 14.08 -16.74
C ILE A 86 15.81 15.09 -16.02
N THR A 87 14.65 14.66 -15.52
CA THR A 87 13.64 15.50 -14.90
C THR A 87 13.73 15.53 -13.37
N ASN A 88 14.57 14.69 -12.72
CA ASN A 88 14.59 14.50 -11.28
C ASN A 88 13.16 14.23 -10.72
N PRO A 89 12.50 13.13 -11.13
CA PRO A 89 11.09 12.90 -10.90
C PRO A 89 10.73 12.82 -9.42
N ARG A 90 9.52 13.25 -9.06
CA ARG A 90 8.96 13.01 -7.73
C ARG A 90 8.72 11.53 -7.54
N LEU A 91 9.37 10.90 -6.56
CA LEU A 91 9.15 9.50 -6.20
C LEU A 91 8.13 9.39 -5.06
N ILE A 92 6.94 8.83 -5.36
CA ILE A 92 5.93 8.47 -4.37
C ILE A 92 5.95 6.94 -4.24
N TYR A 93 6.28 6.41 -3.05
CA TYR A 93 6.47 4.96 -2.91
C TYR A 93 5.66 4.34 -1.78
N ALA A 94 5.28 3.07 -1.97
CA ALA A 94 4.58 2.28 -0.97
C ALA A 94 5.50 1.86 0.16
N SER A 95 5.34 2.46 1.33
CA SER A 95 5.78 1.93 2.63
C SER A 95 4.64 1.17 3.32
N SER A 96 4.73 0.90 4.59
CA SER A 96 3.74 0.12 5.34
C SER A 96 3.73 0.52 6.80
N SER A 97 2.57 0.46 7.44
CA SER A 97 2.45 0.58 8.90
C SER A 97 3.24 -0.50 9.67
N SER A 98 3.60 -1.61 9.01
CA SER A 98 4.42 -2.66 9.63
C SER A 98 5.82 -2.19 10.04
N ILE A 99 6.31 -1.07 9.52
CA ILE A 99 7.63 -0.51 9.86
C ILE A 99 7.77 -0.11 11.33
N TYR A 100 6.69 0.14 12.02
CA TYR A 100 6.71 0.51 13.44
C TYR A 100 7.17 -0.63 14.36
N GLU A 101 7.02 -1.88 13.89
CA GLU A 101 7.57 -3.08 14.53
C GLU A 101 8.30 -3.93 13.48
N TYR A 102 9.23 -3.28 12.74
CA TYR A 102 9.88 -3.86 11.56
C TYR A 102 10.62 -5.18 11.83
N TRP A 103 11.05 -5.42 13.08
CA TRP A 103 11.73 -6.65 13.48
C TRP A 103 10.81 -7.89 13.53
N LYS A 104 9.50 -7.71 13.46
CA LYS A 104 8.53 -8.81 13.52
C LYS A 104 8.44 -9.65 12.24
N SER A 105 8.85 -9.12 11.09
CA SER A 105 8.79 -9.87 9.83
C SER A 105 9.79 -9.39 8.77
N PRO A 106 10.23 -10.28 7.85
CA PRO A 106 11.04 -9.88 6.71
C PRO A 106 10.38 -8.79 5.86
N TYR A 107 9.09 -8.87 5.59
CA TYR A 107 8.33 -7.82 4.89
C TYR A 107 8.48 -6.45 5.57
N ALA A 108 8.21 -6.39 6.87
CA ALA A 108 8.29 -5.14 7.61
C ALA A 108 9.72 -4.56 7.59
N THR A 109 10.74 -5.42 7.72
CA THR A 109 12.14 -5.03 7.62
C THR A 109 12.46 -4.47 6.23
N THR A 110 12.01 -5.13 5.14
CA THR A 110 12.25 -4.60 3.79
C THR A 110 11.62 -3.22 3.58
N LYS A 111 10.42 -2.98 4.11
CA LYS A 111 9.76 -1.67 4.03
C LYS A 111 10.48 -0.60 4.85
N LYS A 112 11.02 -0.96 6.02
CA LYS A 112 11.88 -0.05 6.80
C LYS A 112 13.16 0.31 6.05
N ILE A 113 13.78 -0.67 5.38
CA ILE A 113 14.95 -0.43 4.51
C ILE A 113 14.59 0.48 3.34
N ASN A 114 13.40 0.34 2.73
CA ASN A 114 12.99 1.25 1.67
C ASN A 114 12.94 2.72 2.15
N GLU A 115 12.47 3.00 3.36
CA GLU A 115 12.51 4.36 3.91
C GLU A 115 13.95 4.87 4.09
N PHE A 116 14.89 4.02 4.52
CA PHE A 116 16.30 4.37 4.57
C PHE A 116 16.90 4.60 3.16
N GLN A 117 16.59 3.75 2.20
CA GLN A 117 17.06 3.94 0.83
C GLN A 117 16.51 5.25 0.22
N ALA A 118 15.24 5.56 0.47
CA ALA A 118 14.60 6.79 -0.02
C ALA A 118 15.25 8.06 0.55
N SER A 119 15.83 8.02 1.76
CA SER A 119 16.53 9.18 2.33
C SER A 119 17.78 9.62 1.55
N TYR A 120 18.24 8.81 0.59
CA TYR A 120 19.28 9.17 -0.36
C TYR A 120 18.76 9.80 -1.66
N TYR A 121 17.45 10.07 -1.74
CA TYR A 121 16.80 10.74 -2.86
C TYR A 121 15.79 11.77 -2.32
N ASP A 122 16.21 13.02 -2.23
CA ASP A 122 15.48 14.09 -1.53
C ASP A 122 14.07 14.33 -2.09
N ASN A 123 13.86 14.09 -3.41
CA ASN A 123 12.57 14.28 -4.06
C ASN A 123 11.68 13.04 -3.92
N SER A 124 11.53 12.51 -2.68
CA SER A 124 10.75 11.32 -2.41
C SER A 124 9.78 11.48 -1.25
N ILE A 125 8.68 10.69 -1.28
CA ILE A 125 7.76 10.54 -0.17
C ILE A 125 7.29 9.09 -0.06
N GLY A 126 7.38 8.52 1.14
CA GLY A 126 6.85 7.20 1.48
C GLY A 126 5.44 7.27 2.02
N LEU A 127 4.60 6.35 1.59
CA LEU A 127 3.23 6.22 2.06
C LEU A 127 3.10 4.94 2.89
N ARG A 128 2.99 5.10 4.22
CA ARG A 128 2.82 3.98 5.15
C ARG A 128 1.37 3.54 5.13
N PHE A 129 1.03 2.70 4.17
CA PHE A 129 -0.32 2.15 4.10
C PHE A 129 -0.63 1.32 5.34
N HIS A 130 -1.78 1.59 5.92
CA HIS A 130 -2.40 0.76 6.94
C HIS A 130 -3.16 -0.39 6.29
N THR A 131 -4.05 -1.07 6.99
CA THR A 131 -4.70 -2.26 6.44
C THR A 131 -5.70 -1.89 5.35
N VAL A 132 -5.25 -1.97 4.10
CA VAL A 132 -6.08 -1.60 2.95
C VAL A 132 -7.10 -2.69 2.65
N TYR A 133 -8.37 -2.31 2.49
CA TYR A 133 -9.46 -3.20 2.12
C TYR A 133 -10.25 -2.65 0.93
N GLY A 134 -11.10 -3.48 0.35
CA GLY A 134 -11.99 -3.09 -0.76
C GLY A 134 -12.23 -4.25 -1.71
N LYS A 135 -13.06 -3.98 -2.72
CA LYS A 135 -13.36 -4.96 -3.77
C LYS A 135 -12.08 -5.34 -4.51
N ASP A 136 -11.96 -6.61 -4.88
CA ASP A 136 -10.79 -7.16 -5.59
C ASP A 136 -9.48 -7.12 -4.78
N SER A 137 -9.56 -7.08 -3.44
CA SER A 137 -8.40 -7.32 -2.59
C SER A 137 -7.79 -8.69 -2.88
N ARG A 138 -6.48 -8.85 -2.59
CA ARG A 138 -5.79 -10.11 -2.91
C ARG A 138 -6.37 -11.28 -2.13
N PRO A 139 -6.40 -12.49 -2.72
CA PRO A 139 -6.98 -13.69 -2.09
C PRO A 139 -6.33 -14.13 -0.77
N ASP A 140 -5.09 -13.68 -0.50
CA ASP A 140 -4.38 -13.95 0.75
C ASP A 140 -4.74 -12.99 1.89
N MET A 141 -5.41 -11.87 1.58
CA MET A 141 -5.81 -10.87 2.57
C MET A 141 -7.00 -11.32 3.39
N PHE A 142 -7.04 -10.88 4.66
CA PHE A 142 -8.13 -11.23 5.57
C PHE A 142 -9.50 -10.82 5.02
N PHE A 143 -9.61 -9.62 4.44
CA PHE A 143 -10.88 -9.12 3.89
C PHE A 143 -11.42 -9.99 2.75
N ASP A 144 -10.57 -10.37 1.78
CA ASP A 144 -11.00 -11.30 0.70
C ASP A 144 -11.42 -12.67 1.28
N LYS A 145 -10.66 -13.20 2.24
CA LYS A 145 -11.00 -14.46 2.88
C LYS A 145 -12.34 -14.39 3.63
N LEU A 146 -12.62 -13.28 4.31
CA LEU A 146 -13.88 -13.04 5.00
C LEU A 146 -15.06 -13.06 4.02
N LEU A 147 -14.95 -12.30 2.91
CA LEU A 147 -16.00 -12.25 1.89
C LEU A 147 -16.27 -13.60 1.20
N ASN A 148 -15.24 -14.45 1.09
CA ASN A 148 -15.33 -15.75 0.42
C ASN A 148 -15.51 -16.92 1.38
N ASP A 149 -15.89 -16.69 2.65
CA ASP A 149 -16.09 -17.72 3.68
C ASP A 149 -14.88 -18.66 3.88
N LYS A 150 -13.66 -18.08 3.81
CA LYS A 150 -12.38 -18.79 3.95
C LYS A 150 -11.65 -18.48 5.25
N ILE A 151 -12.39 -18.02 6.27
CA ILE A 151 -11.87 -17.73 7.60
C ILE A 151 -12.12 -18.93 8.53
N ASP A 152 -11.04 -19.48 9.09
CA ASP A 152 -11.10 -20.56 10.06
C ASP A 152 -11.01 -20.05 11.52
N TYR A 153 -10.39 -18.90 11.71
CA TYR A 153 -10.19 -18.27 13.03
C TYR A 153 -9.97 -16.75 12.88
N ILE A 154 -10.16 -16.05 13.98
CA ILE A 154 -9.82 -14.62 14.11
C ILE A 154 -8.75 -14.43 15.19
N THR A 155 -8.15 -13.24 15.20
CA THR A 155 -7.17 -12.82 16.21
C THR A 155 -7.75 -11.69 17.05
N ASP A 156 -7.26 -11.51 18.26
CA ASP A 156 -7.55 -10.35 19.11
C ASP A 156 -6.73 -9.13 18.66
N HIS A 157 -6.87 -8.79 17.39
CA HIS A 157 -6.19 -7.66 16.80
C HIS A 157 -7.16 -6.54 16.43
N SER A 158 -6.66 -5.31 16.48
CA SER A 158 -7.33 -4.17 15.85
C SER A 158 -6.49 -3.61 14.72
N ARG A 159 -7.14 -3.17 13.66
CA ARG A 159 -6.51 -2.60 12.47
C ARG A 159 -7.13 -1.26 12.13
N ASP A 160 -6.30 -0.36 11.65
CA ASP A 160 -6.76 0.80 10.92
C ASP A 160 -7.10 0.34 9.50
N TRP A 161 -8.39 0.07 9.28
CA TRP A 161 -8.91 -0.36 7.99
C TRP A 161 -9.13 0.85 7.10
N THR A 162 -8.44 0.88 5.97
CA THR A 162 -8.48 2.00 5.04
C THR A 162 -8.97 1.52 3.68
N HIS A 163 -10.06 2.09 3.18
CA HIS A 163 -10.60 1.69 1.87
C HIS A 163 -9.62 2.03 0.74
N VAL A 164 -9.56 1.18 -0.28
CA VAL A 164 -8.63 1.36 -1.40
C VAL A 164 -8.88 2.68 -2.15
N ASP A 165 -10.13 3.13 -2.27
CA ASP A 165 -10.46 4.40 -2.91
C ASP A 165 -9.98 5.60 -2.08
N ASP A 166 -10.02 5.50 -0.75
CA ASP A 166 -9.44 6.53 0.12
C ASP A 166 -7.91 6.56 0.03
N VAL A 167 -7.27 5.40 -0.13
CA VAL A 167 -5.82 5.33 -0.42
C VAL A 167 -5.50 6.01 -1.75
N VAL A 168 -6.28 5.75 -2.79
CA VAL A 168 -6.11 6.38 -4.11
C VAL A 168 -6.33 7.88 -4.04
N SER A 169 -7.36 8.35 -3.33
CA SER A 169 -7.61 9.78 -3.12
C SER A 169 -6.46 10.48 -2.39
N ALA A 170 -5.83 9.80 -1.41
CA ALA A 170 -4.64 10.32 -0.73
C ALA A 170 -3.45 10.44 -1.70
N ILE A 171 -3.21 9.45 -2.56
CA ILE A 171 -2.15 9.50 -3.57
C ILE A 171 -2.39 10.67 -4.55
N GLN A 172 -3.63 10.85 -5.03
CA GLN A 172 -3.97 11.96 -5.92
C GLN A 172 -3.74 13.32 -5.24
N LEU A 173 -4.13 13.47 -3.99
CA LEU A 173 -3.93 14.70 -3.24
C LEU A 173 -2.44 15.02 -3.04
N ILE A 174 -1.60 14.00 -2.83
CA ILE A 174 -0.14 14.16 -2.72
C ILE A 174 0.44 14.59 -4.06
N ILE A 175 -0.01 14.04 -5.19
CA ILE A 175 0.37 14.49 -6.53
C ILE A 175 0.04 15.97 -6.72
N GLU A 176 -1.15 16.38 -6.34
CA GLU A 176 -1.65 17.74 -6.58
C GLU A 176 -1.07 18.79 -5.62
N LYS A 177 -0.91 18.45 -4.34
CA LYS A 177 -0.60 19.43 -3.27
C LYS A 177 0.54 19.03 -2.35
N GLY A 178 1.04 17.80 -2.45
CA GLY A 178 2.01 17.25 -1.51
C GLY A 178 3.48 17.43 -1.89
N GLN A 179 3.82 18.34 -2.82
CA GLN A 179 5.20 18.50 -3.32
C GLN A 179 6.21 18.93 -2.24
N HIS A 180 5.72 19.58 -1.18
CA HIS A 180 6.54 20.04 -0.05
C HIS A 180 6.75 18.94 1.02
N LEU A 181 6.00 17.84 0.97
CA LEU A 181 6.12 16.75 1.92
C LEU A 181 7.34 15.88 1.60
N ASN A 182 8.06 15.47 2.62
CA ASN A 182 9.24 14.62 2.52
C ASN A 182 9.20 13.51 3.58
N GLY A 183 10.10 12.54 3.47
CA GLY A 183 10.18 11.42 4.40
C GLY A 183 9.09 10.38 4.16
N ALA A 184 8.35 10.01 5.19
CA ALA A 184 7.26 9.05 5.06
C ALA A 184 6.10 9.39 6.03
N ILE A 185 4.87 9.31 5.51
CA ILE A 185 3.63 9.66 6.23
C ILE A 185 2.66 8.47 6.27
N ASP A 186 1.79 8.45 7.28
CA ASP A 186 0.76 7.42 7.39
C ASP A 186 -0.42 7.70 6.44
N VAL A 187 -0.88 6.63 5.80
CA VAL A 187 -2.13 6.63 5.02
C VAL A 187 -3.08 5.62 5.67
N GLY A 188 -3.99 6.16 6.45
CA GLY A 188 -4.99 5.43 7.23
C GLY A 188 -5.98 6.38 7.86
N THR A 189 -7.10 5.86 8.35
CA THR A 189 -8.21 6.69 8.87
C THR A 189 -7.95 7.27 10.26
N GLY A 190 -7.03 6.68 11.03
CA GLY A 190 -6.84 6.99 12.46
C GLY A 190 -7.89 6.35 13.37
N MET A 191 -8.80 5.54 12.82
CA MET A 191 -9.93 4.92 13.51
C MET A 191 -9.82 3.38 13.46
N PRO A 192 -9.05 2.75 14.35
CA PRO A 192 -8.88 1.31 14.34
C PRO A 192 -10.16 0.59 14.74
N VAL A 193 -10.42 -0.55 14.10
CA VAL A 193 -11.55 -1.44 14.38
C VAL A 193 -11.01 -2.85 14.66
N SER A 194 -11.58 -3.54 15.64
CA SER A 194 -11.21 -4.92 15.94
C SER A 194 -11.59 -5.86 14.80
N VAL A 195 -10.83 -6.94 14.64
CA VAL A 195 -11.16 -8.00 13.68
C VAL A 195 -12.53 -8.59 14.00
N GLU A 196 -12.85 -8.74 15.29
CA GLU A 196 -14.14 -9.27 15.74
C GLU A 196 -15.32 -8.37 15.35
N ASP A 197 -15.22 -7.04 15.57
CA ASP A 197 -16.29 -6.10 15.22
C ASP A 197 -16.51 -6.05 13.71
N MET A 198 -15.43 -6.08 12.93
CA MET A 198 -15.52 -6.16 11.48
C MET A 198 -16.24 -7.44 11.02
N VAL A 199 -15.89 -8.60 11.59
CA VAL A 199 -16.53 -9.88 11.26
C VAL A 199 -18.02 -9.84 11.57
N LYS A 200 -18.41 -9.29 12.73
CA LYS A 200 -19.81 -9.09 13.12
C LYS A 200 -20.56 -8.18 12.15
N HIS A 201 -19.94 -7.06 11.76
CA HIS A 201 -20.52 -6.11 10.80
C HIS A 201 -20.84 -6.76 9.44
N PHE A 202 -19.98 -7.65 8.97
CA PHE A 202 -20.19 -8.40 7.73
C PHE A 202 -21.10 -9.63 7.90
N ASN A 203 -21.77 -9.78 9.03
CA ASN A 203 -22.66 -10.91 9.34
C ASN A 203 -21.97 -12.28 9.18
N LYS A 204 -20.69 -12.36 9.55
CA LYS A 204 -19.89 -13.58 9.50
C LYS A 204 -19.57 -14.09 10.91
N GLY A 205 -19.14 -15.34 11.01
CA GLY A 205 -18.79 -15.99 12.28
C GLY A 205 -20.00 -16.58 13.04
N PRO A 206 -19.83 -16.89 14.33
CA PRO A 206 -18.61 -16.68 15.12
C PRO A 206 -17.44 -17.57 14.70
N PHE A 207 -16.20 -17.09 14.92
CA PHE A 207 -14.98 -17.84 14.68
C PHE A 207 -14.18 -18.01 15.99
N PRO A 208 -13.41 -19.10 16.15
CA PRO A 208 -12.53 -19.25 17.30
C PRO A 208 -11.41 -18.23 17.27
N PHE A 209 -10.97 -17.78 18.44
CA PHE A 209 -9.78 -16.95 18.59
C PHE A 209 -8.51 -17.81 18.50
N LYS A 210 -7.48 -17.27 17.84
CA LYS A 210 -6.15 -17.89 17.78
C LYS A 210 -5.08 -16.81 17.95
N GLU A 211 -4.14 -17.05 18.84
CA GLU A 211 -2.93 -16.24 18.94
C GLU A 211 -2.04 -16.50 17.74
N VAL A 212 -1.47 -15.43 17.18
CA VAL A 212 -0.49 -15.48 16.09
C VAL A 212 0.68 -14.57 16.42
N SER A 213 1.89 -15.01 16.09
CA SER A 213 3.12 -14.23 16.26
C SER A 213 3.58 -13.64 14.92
N GLY A 214 4.52 -12.69 14.97
CA GLY A 214 5.14 -12.12 13.76
C GLY A 214 4.35 -10.98 13.12
N GLU A 215 3.24 -10.58 13.71
CA GLU A 215 2.40 -9.45 13.27
C GLU A 215 2.27 -8.39 14.37
N ARG A 216 1.94 -7.16 13.99
CA ARG A 216 1.47 -6.15 14.95
C ARG A 216 0.05 -6.52 15.40
N GLU A 217 -0.22 -6.39 16.68
CA GLU A 217 -1.55 -6.69 17.25
C GLU A 217 -2.52 -5.52 17.05
N HIS A 218 -2.03 -4.29 17.23
CA HIS A 218 -2.84 -3.09 17.12
C HIS A 218 -2.16 -2.08 16.20
N THR A 219 -2.93 -1.57 15.22
CA THR A 219 -2.45 -0.54 14.30
C THR A 219 -3.37 0.66 14.28
N ARG A 220 -2.79 1.87 14.34
CA ARG A 220 -3.50 3.12 14.21
C ARG A 220 -2.63 4.10 13.42
N ALA A 221 -3.18 4.69 12.38
CA ALA A 221 -2.53 5.74 11.60
C ALA A 221 -2.53 7.07 12.35
N ASN A 222 -1.55 7.90 12.02
CA ASN A 222 -1.58 9.33 12.29
C ASN A 222 -1.61 10.08 10.95
N PRO A 223 -2.80 10.31 10.35
CA PRO A 223 -2.91 10.93 9.04
C PRO A 223 -2.81 12.47 9.07
N LYS A 224 -2.07 13.04 10.02
CA LYS A 224 -2.02 14.49 10.26
C LYS A 224 -1.68 15.26 9.00
N GLU A 225 -0.62 14.89 8.30
CA GLU A 225 -0.14 15.57 7.11
C GLU A 225 -1.18 15.53 5.97
N LEU A 226 -1.87 14.42 5.81
CA LEU A 226 -2.92 14.27 4.81
C LEU A 226 -4.15 15.13 5.15
N ILE A 227 -4.55 15.18 6.43
CA ILE A 227 -5.67 16.00 6.89
C ILE A 227 -5.34 17.48 6.70
N GLU A 228 -4.12 17.91 6.99
CA GLU A 228 -3.65 19.29 6.77
C GLU A 228 -3.65 19.66 5.27
N LEU A 229 -3.40 18.71 4.36
CA LEU A 229 -3.59 18.88 2.92
C LEU A 229 -5.07 18.97 2.50
N GLY A 230 -6.00 18.58 3.37
CA GLY A 230 -7.42 18.54 3.10
C GLY A 230 -7.97 17.16 2.75
N TRP A 231 -7.21 16.07 2.99
CA TRP A 231 -7.71 14.72 2.80
C TRP A 231 -8.87 14.40 3.73
N LYS A 232 -9.90 13.75 3.17
CA LYS A 232 -11.08 13.31 3.91
C LYS A 232 -11.40 11.89 3.46
N PRO A 233 -11.08 10.86 4.25
CA PRO A 233 -11.50 9.51 3.94
C PRO A 233 -13.03 9.43 3.94
N MET A 234 -13.60 8.77 2.95
CA MET A 234 -15.05 8.68 2.72
C MET A 234 -15.63 7.37 3.23
N HIS A 235 -14.78 6.37 3.45
CA HIS A 235 -15.18 5.03 3.84
C HIS A 235 -14.78 4.72 5.28
N HIS A 236 -15.63 3.96 5.96
CA HIS A 236 -15.31 3.37 7.26
C HIS A 236 -15.87 1.96 7.33
N ILE A 237 -15.03 0.99 7.69
CA ILE A 237 -15.33 -0.44 7.61
C ILE A 237 -16.62 -0.88 8.32
N LEU A 238 -17.06 -0.17 9.37
CA LEU A 238 -18.30 -0.44 10.09
C LEU A 238 -19.51 0.35 9.59
N THR A 239 -19.36 1.22 8.60
CA THR A 239 -20.47 1.98 7.99
C THR A 239 -20.65 1.67 6.52
N ASP A 240 -19.66 1.06 5.89
CA ASP A 240 -19.77 0.56 4.52
C ASP A 240 -20.82 -0.54 4.46
N ASN A 241 -21.61 -0.54 3.39
CA ASN A 241 -22.61 -1.59 3.20
C ASN A 241 -21.92 -2.90 2.77
N PRO A 242 -22.05 -4.02 3.53
CA PRO A 242 -21.45 -5.30 3.14
C PRO A 242 -21.87 -5.80 1.75
N GLU A 243 -23.06 -5.43 1.28
CA GLU A 243 -23.55 -5.84 -0.04
C GLU A 243 -22.73 -5.26 -1.21
N ASP A 244 -22.09 -4.10 -1.01
CA ASP A 244 -21.25 -3.47 -2.03
C ASP A 244 -20.01 -4.31 -2.37
N TYR A 245 -19.63 -5.22 -1.48
CA TYR A 245 -18.50 -6.13 -1.62
C TYR A 245 -18.88 -7.53 -2.06
N ALA A 246 -20.19 -7.83 -2.15
CA ALA A 246 -20.64 -9.12 -2.65
C ALA A 246 -20.19 -9.32 -4.11
N LYS A 247 -19.69 -10.52 -4.41
CA LYS A 247 -19.34 -10.85 -5.80
C LYS A 247 -20.64 -10.93 -6.61
N SER A 248 -20.66 -10.25 -7.75
CA SER A 248 -21.69 -10.48 -8.76
C SER A 248 -21.58 -11.93 -9.22
N ASN A 249 -22.62 -12.71 -8.98
CA ASN A 249 -22.75 -14.09 -9.46
C ASN A 249 -22.66 -14.18 -10.99
#